data_561e8ec57e0ccac70dae504d2dd78efb
#
_entry.id   561e8ec57e0ccac70dae504d2dd78efb
#
_cell.length_a   1.000
_cell.length_b   1.000
_cell.length_c   1.000
_cell.angle_alpha   90.00
_cell.angle_beta   90.00
_cell.angle_gamma   90.00
#
_symmetry.space_group_name_H-M   'P 1'
#
loop_
_entity.id
_entity.type
_entity.pdbx_description
1 polymer ?
#
loop_
_entity_poly.entity_id
_entity_poly.type
_entity_poly.pdbx_seq_one_letter_code
_entity_poly.pdbx_strand_id
1 'polypeptide(L)'
;MINKNQKEKYPKSPIGEVIETSAFNLTIQCHKLYESPAIGSLIKCGTETIVYSVISNIKTQSLDTTRTTIALAQNAFSVEDVYQENPQLQNLLSTSLNTIIVGYKQNTHINHEIPSIPPKIHDLTYSCTLEETLEFSQTFGFLRILLSSYNAHIDDVIVSFLRSTLGNSKNPSQLLLRAGQELARLLKDDTQRLTQILERISL
;
A
#
# COMPACT_ATOMS: atom_id res chain seq x y z
N MET A 1 11.71 -23.83 9.55
CA MET A 1 10.70 -24.68 8.89
C MET A 1 9.39 -23.87 8.88
N ILE A 2 8.98 -23.37 7.71
CA ILE A 2 7.71 -22.64 7.58
C ILE A 2 6.58 -23.67 7.71
N ASN A 3 5.68 -23.43 8.65
CA ASN A 3 4.57 -24.32 8.95
C ASN A 3 3.66 -24.44 7.71
N LYS A 4 3.34 -25.67 7.26
CA LYS A 4 2.52 -25.94 6.06
C LYS A 4 1.19 -25.19 6.07
N ASN A 5 0.59 -24.95 7.22
CA ASN A 5 -0.68 -24.23 7.38
C ASN A 5 -0.59 -22.71 7.06
N GLN A 6 0.62 -22.13 7.01
CA GLN A 6 0.80 -20.74 6.61
C GLN A 6 0.82 -20.56 5.09
N LYS A 7 1.23 -21.59 4.32
CA LYS A 7 1.25 -21.52 2.84
C LYS A 7 -0.15 -21.46 2.22
N GLU A 8 -1.16 -22.05 2.85
CA GLU A 8 -2.54 -22.01 2.34
C GLU A 8 -3.22 -20.65 2.57
N LYS A 9 -2.80 -19.92 3.61
CA LYS A 9 -3.36 -18.61 3.96
C LYS A 9 -2.78 -17.46 3.12
N TYR A 10 -1.58 -17.63 2.53
CA TYR A 10 -0.86 -16.62 1.76
C TYR A 10 -0.21 -17.26 0.52
N PRO A 11 -0.94 -17.38 -0.60
CA PRO A 11 -0.46 -18.07 -1.80
C PRO A 11 0.69 -17.35 -2.53
N LYS A 12 0.94 -16.08 -2.21
CA LYS A 12 2.04 -15.28 -2.78
C LYS A 12 3.22 -15.18 -1.80
N SER A 13 4.43 -15.02 -2.34
CA SER A 13 5.60 -14.69 -1.53
C SER A 13 5.40 -13.34 -0.83
N PRO A 14 5.91 -13.18 0.42
CA PRO A 14 5.85 -11.89 1.10
C PRO A 14 6.64 -10.85 0.30
N ILE A 15 6.13 -9.63 0.25
CA ILE A 15 6.79 -8.49 -0.39
C ILE A 15 7.86 -7.88 0.49
N GLY A 16 7.72 -8.03 1.80
CA GLY A 16 8.60 -7.45 2.81
C GLY A 16 8.11 -7.75 4.21
N GLU A 17 8.65 -7.02 5.17
CA GLU A 17 8.29 -7.11 6.57
C GLU A 17 8.12 -5.73 7.21
N VAL A 18 7.33 -5.68 8.27
CA VAL A 18 7.12 -4.45 9.06
C VAL A 18 8.39 -4.12 9.82
N ILE A 19 8.95 -2.93 9.61
CA ILE A 19 10.14 -2.43 10.33
C ILE A 19 9.78 -1.31 11.33
N GLU A 20 8.64 -0.65 11.12
CA GLU A 20 8.11 0.36 12.03
C GLU A 20 6.58 0.23 12.08
N THR A 21 6.01 0.37 13.26
CA THR A 21 4.57 0.22 13.48
C THR A 21 4.04 1.30 14.40
N SER A 22 2.85 1.79 14.09
CA SER A 22 2.07 2.69 14.92
C SER A 22 0.59 2.31 14.84
N ALA A 23 -0.27 3.02 15.57
CA ALA A 23 -1.72 2.79 15.50
C ALA A 23 -2.31 3.08 14.11
N PHE A 24 -1.68 3.97 13.32
CA PHE A 24 -2.25 4.48 12.07
C PHE A 24 -1.43 4.13 10.83
N ASN A 25 -0.13 3.90 11.01
CA ASN A 25 0.80 3.74 9.89
C ASN A 25 1.77 2.60 10.14
N LEU A 26 2.23 2.00 9.03
CA LEU A 26 3.31 1.02 9.02
C LEU A 26 4.39 1.47 8.05
N THR A 27 5.65 1.21 8.41
CA THR A 27 6.76 1.22 7.47
C THR A 27 7.19 -0.23 7.20
N ILE A 28 7.23 -0.59 5.93
CA ILE A 28 7.56 -1.94 5.47
C ILE A 28 8.84 -1.86 4.65
N GLN A 29 9.83 -2.70 4.95
CA GLN A 29 10.98 -2.87 4.11
C GLN A 29 10.74 -4.00 3.13
N CYS A 30 10.86 -3.72 1.83
CA CYS A 30 10.76 -4.74 0.79
C CYS A 30 11.92 -5.71 0.85
N HIS A 31 11.66 -7.01 0.61
CA HIS A 31 12.72 -8.02 0.55
C HIS A 31 13.61 -7.88 -0.67
N LYS A 32 13.10 -7.25 -1.72
CA LYS A 32 13.85 -7.00 -2.95
C LYS A 32 13.85 -5.51 -3.29
N LEU A 33 14.99 -5.04 -3.72
CA LEU A 33 15.17 -3.67 -4.15
C LEU A 33 14.30 -3.37 -5.38
N TYR A 34 13.55 -2.26 -5.36
CA TYR A 34 12.64 -1.79 -6.42
C TYR A 34 11.42 -2.69 -6.72
N GLU A 35 11.32 -3.88 -6.13
CA GLU A 35 10.15 -4.73 -6.30
C GLU A 35 9.07 -4.38 -5.24
N SER A 36 8.29 -3.36 -5.52
CA SER A 36 7.17 -2.92 -4.68
C SER A 36 5.86 -2.90 -5.45
N PRO A 37 4.70 -3.15 -4.80
CA PRO A 37 3.42 -2.80 -5.38
C PRO A 37 3.32 -1.29 -5.58
N ALA A 38 2.44 -0.86 -6.47
CA ALA A 38 2.24 0.56 -6.78
C ALA A 38 1.63 1.33 -5.59
N ILE A 39 1.80 2.67 -5.59
CA ILE A 39 1.05 3.56 -4.68
C ILE A 39 -0.45 3.30 -4.83
N GLY A 40 -1.17 3.32 -3.73
CA GLY A 40 -2.59 3.01 -3.68
C GLY A 40 -2.91 1.51 -3.62
N SER A 41 -1.93 0.61 -3.72
CA SER A 41 -2.19 -0.84 -3.58
C SER A 41 -2.57 -1.19 -2.15
N LEU A 42 -3.53 -2.13 -2.01
CA LEU A 42 -3.91 -2.73 -0.74
C LEU A 42 -2.94 -3.86 -0.40
N ILE A 43 -2.42 -3.83 0.80
CA ILE A 43 -1.54 -4.87 1.35
C ILE A 43 -2.08 -5.34 2.70
N LYS A 44 -1.60 -6.48 3.15
CA LYS A 44 -2.02 -7.09 4.41
C LYS A 44 -0.85 -7.68 5.17
N CYS A 45 -0.93 -7.67 6.50
CA CYS A 45 0.00 -8.31 7.42
C CYS A 45 -0.71 -8.84 8.66
N GLY A 46 0.00 -9.57 9.50
CA GLY A 46 -0.53 -10.19 10.71
C GLY A 46 -1.04 -11.61 10.49
N THR A 47 -1.21 -12.36 11.57
CA THR A 47 -1.56 -13.81 11.54
C THR A 47 -2.93 -14.10 12.14
N GLU A 48 -3.23 -13.63 13.33
CA GLU A 48 -4.51 -13.81 14.01
C GLU A 48 -5.53 -12.77 13.54
N THR A 49 -5.15 -11.50 13.63
CA THR A 49 -5.87 -10.38 13.05
C THR A 49 -5.11 -9.95 11.80
N ILE A 50 -5.77 -9.98 10.66
CA ILE A 50 -5.19 -9.50 9.42
C ILE A 50 -5.45 -8.00 9.33
N VAL A 51 -4.39 -7.22 9.32
CA VAL A 51 -4.46 -5.77 9.18
C VAL A 51 -4.23 -5.40 7.72
N TYR A 52 -5.12 -4.56 7.19
CA TYR A 52 -5.06 -4.01 5.85
C TYR A 52 -4.51 -2.59 5.89
N SER A 53 -3.59 -2.29 4.99
CA SER A 53 -3.08 -0.93 4.80
C SER A 53 -2.93 -0.58 3.33
N VAL A 54 -2.98 0.71 3.01
CA VAL A 54 -2.81 1.24 1.65
C VAL A 54 -1.44 1.90 1.55
N ILE A 55 -0.70 1.58 0.50
CA ILE A 55 0.62 2.18 0.24
C ILE A 55 0.43 3.65 -0.12
N SER A 56 0.99 4.52 0.71
CA SER A 56 0.91 5.97 0.55
C SER A 56 2.20 6.60 0.03
N ASN A 57 3.34 5.92 0.19
CA ASN A 57 4.63 6.37 -0.32
C ASN A 57 5.58 5.19 -0.52
N ILE A 58 6.45 5.31 -1.53
CA ILE A 58 7.52 4.35 -1.83
C ILE A 58 8.82 5.13 -1.83
N LYS A 59 9.80 4.67 -1.05
CA LYS A 59 11.10 5.32 -0.91
C LYS A 59 12.22 4.31 -1.07
N THR A 60 13.19 4.61 -1.94
CA THR A 60 14.43 3.86 -2.03
C THR A 60 15.58 4.75 -1.58
N GLN A 61 16.37 4.27 -0.65
CA GLN A 61 17.46 5.04 -0.04
C GLN A 61 18.58 4.11 0.45
N SER A 62 19.73 4.71 0.83
CA SER A 62 20.79 3.98 1.52
C SER A 62 20.28 3.41 2.84
N LEU A 63 20.69 2.17 3.16
CA LEU A 63 20.47 1.56 4.49
C LEU A 63 21.22 2.34 5.57
N ASP A 64 22.39 2.86 5.24
CA ASP A 64 23.15 3.73 6.14
C ASP A 64 22.72 5.18 5.90
N THR A 65 21.92 5.71 6.80
CA THR A 65 21.41 7.09 6.73
C THR A 65 22.49 8.16 6.89
N THR A 66 23.69 7.79 7.35
CA THR A 66 24.83 8.71 7.46
C THR A 66 25.57 8.87 6.13
N ARG A 67 25.33 8.00 5.16
CA ARG A 67 25.92 8.03 3.83
C ARG A 67 24.97 8.62 2.81
N THR A 68 25.44 9.66 2.13
CA THR A 68 24.72 10.20 0.97
C THR A 68 25.00 9.34 -0.26
N THR A 69 23.93 8.96 -0.97
CA THR A 69 24.08 8.29 -2.28
C THR A 69 24.67 9.29 -3.27
N ILE A 70 25.76 8.92 -3.93
CA ILE A 70 26.43 9.72 -4.96
C ILE A 70 26.07 9.21 -6.35
N ALA A 71 26.17 10.08 -7.36
CA ALA A 71 25.96 9.70 -8.75
C ALA A 71 27.13 8.82 -9.24
N LEU A 72 26.81 7.62 -9.75
CA LEU A 72 27.78 6.65 -10.25
C LEU A 72 27.70 6.46 -11.78
N ALA A 73 26.70 7.02 -12.44
CA ALA A 73 26.41 6.79 -13.85
C ALA A 73 27.12 7.75 -14.81
N GLN A 74 28.29 8.33 -14.44
CA GLN A 74 28.97 9.30 -15.32
C GLN A 74 29.36 8.75 -16.69
N ASN A 75 29.64 7.43 -16.77
CA ASN A 75 30.02 6.74 -18.02
C ASN A 75 29.11 5.55 -18.35
N ALA A 76 28.01 5.34 -17.61
CA ALA A 76 27.07 4.26 -17.83
C ALA A 76 26.00 4.68 -18.85
N PHE A 77 25.60 3.75 -19.72
CA PHE A 77 24.54 3.96 -20.71
C PHE A 77 23.15 3.53 -20.19
N SER A 78 23.12 2.73 -19.13
CA SER A 78 21.87 2.24 -18.52
C SER A 78 22.01 2.11 -16.99
N VAL A 79 20.88 1.97 -16.30
CA VAL A 79 20.87 1.70 -14.85
C VAL A 79 21.45 0.32 -14.58
N GLU A 80 21.20 -0.64 -15.47
CA GLU A 80 21.70 -2.01 -15.40
C GLU A 80 23.24 -2.04 -15.40
N ASP A 81 23.90 -1.21 -16.21
CA ASP A 81 25.36 -1.12 -16.24
C ASP A 81 25.90 -0.67 -14.88
N VAL A 82 25.24 0.32 -14.25
CA VAL A 82 25.65 0.81 -12.90
C VAL A 82 25.60 -0.32 -11.88
N TYR A 83 24.55 -1.14 -11.91
CA TYR A 83 24.40 -2.26 -10.97
C TYR A 83 25.34 -3.44 -11.29
N GLN A 84 25.67 -3.66 -12.55
CA GLN A 84 26.67 -4.67 -12.94
C GLN A 84 28.08 -4.27 -12.49
N GLU A 85 28.44 -3.00 -12.66
CA GLU A 85 29.72 -2.46 -12.20
C GLU A 85 29.81 -2.33 -10.67
N ASN A 86 28.66 -2.17 -10.00
CA ASN A 86 28.55 -1.93 -8.55
C ASN A 86 27.57 -2.90 -7.88
N PRO A 87 27.80 -4.22 -7.90
CA PRO A 87 26.86 -5.21 -7.36
C PRO A 87 26.56 -5.03 -5.86
N GLN A 88 27.48 -4.39 -5.11
CA GLN A 88 27.29 -4.07 -3.70
C GLN A 88 26.11 -3.11 -3.45
N LEU A 89 25.63 -2.35 -4.44
CA LEU A 89 24.51 -1.43 -4.31
C LEU A 89 23.22 -2.15 -3.88
N GLN A 90 23.03 -3.40 -4.31
CA GLN A 90 21.88 -4.20 -3.90
C GLN A 90 21.82 -4.46 -2.39
N ASN A 91 22.98 -4.47 -1.72
CA ASN A 91 23.10 -4.66 -0.28
C ASN A 91 23.20 -3.34 0.50
N LEU A 92 23.44 -2.23 -0.18
CA LEU A 92 23.59 -0.91 0.44
C LEU A 92 22.31 -0.06 0.36
N LEU A 93 21.37 -0.45 -0.50
CA LEU A 93 20.10 0.25 -0.70
C LEU A 93 18.93 -0.60 -0.18
N SER A 94 17.85 0.06 0.19
CA SER A 94 16.60 -0.58 0.55
C SER A 94 15.41 0.18 -0.04
N THR A 95 14.37 -0.57 -0.42
CA THR A 95 13.06 0.00 -0.77
C THR A 95 12.13 -0.17 0.42
N SER A 96 11.55 0.93 0.88
CA SER A 96 10.57 0.96 1.96
C SER A 96 9.23 1.55 1.48
N LEU A 97 8.15 1.07 2.09
CA LEU A 97 6.77 1.48 1.85
C LEU A 97 6.26 2.14 3.11
N ASN A 98 5.77 3.38 3.01
CA ASN A 98 4.95 3.96 4.05
C ASN A 98 3.49 3.67 3.71
N THR A 99 2.74 3.18 4.69
CA THR A 99 1.36 2.74 4.48
C THR A 99 0.45 3.30 5.56
N ILE A 100 -0.82 3.48 5.22
CA ILE A 100 -1.86 3.92 6.14
C ILE A 100 -2.74 2.72 6.44
N ILE A 101 -2.92 2.40 7.72
CA ILE A 101 -3.83 1.33 8.14
C ILE A 101 -5.27 1.78 7.85
N VAL A 102 -6.02 0.94 7.12
CA VAL A 102 -7.37 1.26 6.64
C VAL A 102 -8.45 0.30 7.15
N GLY A 103 -8.03 -0.77 7.82
CA GLY A 103 -8.96 -1.72 8.40
C GLY A 103 -8.28 -3.00 8.85
N TYR A 104 -9.10 -3.93 9.35
CA TYR A 104 -8.64 -5.24 9.76
C TYR A 104 -9.73 -6.29 9.52
N LYS A 105 -9.30 -7.55 9.38
CA LYS A 105 -10.19 -8.71 9.33
C LYS A 105 -9.97 -9.55 10.57
N GLN A 106 -11.05 -9.76 11.29
CA GLN A 106 -11.10 -10.66 12.44
C GLN A 106 -12.17 -11.74 12.17
N ASN A 107 -11.77 -12.99 12.23
CA ASN A 107 -12.58 -14.12 11.75
C ASN A 107 -12.96 -13.93 10.27
N THR A 108 -14.25 -13.70 9.97
CA THR A 108 -14.78 -13.49 8.61
C THR A 108 -15.18 -12.06 8.32
N HIS A 109 -15.13 -11.17 9.31
CA HIS A 109 -15.61 -9.79 9.18
C HIS A 109 -14.46 -8.82 8.88
N ILE A 110 -14.65 -7.99 7.85
CA ILE A 110 -13.78 -6.86 7.53
C ILE A 110 -14.34 -5.61 8.21
N ASN A 111 -13.50 -4.95 8.99
CA ASN A 111 -13.82 -3.72 9.70
C ASN A 111 -12.97 -2.59 9.12
N HIS A 112 -13.61 -1.50 8.68
CA HIS A 112 -12.93 -0.29 8.20
C HIS A 112 -12.67 0.67 9.38
N GLU A 113 -11.88 0.17 10.31
CA GLU A 113 -11.51 0.84 11.56
C GLU A 113 -10.06 0.54 11.89
N ILE A 114 -9.47 1.32 12.77
CA ILE A 114 -8.12 1.09 13.27
C ILE A 114 -8.16 -0.12 14.23
N PRO A 115 -7.27 -1.11 14.05
CA PRO A 115 -7.19 -2.24 14.96
C PRO A 115 -6.76 -1.79 16.36
N SER A 116 -7.30 -2.45 17.39
CA SER A 116 -6.94 -2.15 18.79
C SER A 116 -5.46 -2.40 19.11
N ILE A 117 -4.84 -3.33 18.39
CA ILE A 117 -3.41 -3.65 18.52
C ILE A 117 -2.79 -3.60 17.12
N PRO A 118 -1.76 -2.77 16.90
CA PRO A 118 -1.08 -2.70 15.61
C PRO A 118 -0.27 -3.99 15.33
N PRO A 119 0.08 -4.27 14.08
CA PRO A 119 0.97 -5.37 13.71
C PRO A 119 2.32 -5.28 14.43
N LYS A 120 2.96 -6.43 14.59
CA LYS A 120 4.28 -6.49 15.23
C LYS A 120 5.39 -6.16 14.22
N ILE A 121 6.51 -5.66 14.72
CA ILE A 121 7.74 -5.59 13.94
C ILE A 121 8.10 -7.01 13.49
N HIS A 122 8.56 -7.16 12.24
CA HIS A 122 8.84 -8.40 11.54
C HIS A 122 7.60 -9.22 11.11
N ASP A 123 6.38 -8.69 11.26
CA ASP A 123 5.22 -9.29 10.59
C ASP A 123 5.41 -9.25 9.07
N LEU A 124 5.26 -10.41 8.43
CA LEU A 124 5.38 -10.54 6.99
C LEU A 124 4.21 -9.86 6.29
N THR A 125 4.52 -9.11 5.24
CA THR A 125 3.56 -8.34 4.47
C THR A 125 3.35 -8.94 3.09
N TYR A 126 2.10 -8.95 2.64
CA TYR A 126 1.66 -9.55 1.38
C TYR A 126 0.79 -8.58 0.59
N SER A 127 0.93 -8.59 -0.74
CA SER A 127 -0.05 -7.92 -1.61
C SER A 127 -1.39 -8.62 -1.52
N CYS A 128 -2.47 -7.87 -1.41
CA CYS A 128 -3.81 -8.42 -1.56
C CYS A 128 -4.04 -8.88 -3.00
N THR A 129 -4.79 -9.97 -3.15
CA THR A 129 -5.28 -10.39 -4.46
C THR A 129 -6.38 -9.43 -4.93
N LEU A 130 -6.74 -9.52 -6.22
CA LEU A 130 -7.89 -8.77 -6.73
C LEU A 130 -9.18 -9.11 -5.97
N GLU A 131 -9.41 -10.38 -5.69
CA GLU A 131 -10.61 -10.84 -4.97
C GLU A 131 -10.65 -10.26 -3.56
N GLU A 132 -9.53 -10.27 -2.83
CA GLU A 132 -9.42 -9.67 -1.49
C GLU A 132 -9.63 -8.15 -1.54
N THR A 133 -9.09 -7.46 -2.55
CA THR A 133 -9.28 -6.03 -2.73
C THR A 133 -10.74 -5.71 -3.02
N LEU A 134 -11.43 -6.50 -3.85
CA LEU A 134 -12.86 -6.34 -4.13
C LEU A 134 -13.73 -6.68 -2.91
N GLU A 135 -13.38 -7.73 -2.14
CA GLU A 135 -14.04 -8.05 -0.87
C GLU A 135 -13.91 -6.89 0.11
N PHE A 136 -12.70 -6.35 0.27
CA PHE A 136 -12.43 -5.19 1.12
C PHE A 136 -13.20 -3.94 0.66
N SER A 137 -13.36 -3.76 -0.66
CA SER A 137 -14.03 -2.60 -1.27
C SER A 137 -15.55 -2.77 -1.43
N GLN A 138 -16.17 -3.77 -0.83
CA GLN A 138 -17.63 -3.89 -0.85
C GLN A 138 -18.33 -2.71 -0.18
N THR A 139 -17.69 -2.13 0.82
CA THR A 139 -18.00 -0.83 1.40
C THR A 139 -16.78 0.06 1.34
N PHE A 140 -16.98 1.38 1.29
CA PHE A 140 -15.88 2.35 1.17
C PHE A 140 -15.64 3.14 2.46
N GLY A 141 -16.05 2.60 3.62
CA GLY A 141 -15.88 3.25 4.92
C GLY A 141 -14.43 3.61 5.28
N PHE A 142 -13.45 2.89 4.72
CA PHE A 142 -12.03 3.17 4.89
C PHE A 142 -11.57 4.49 4.24
N LEU A 143 -12.31 5.03 3.26
CA LEU A 143 -12.00 6.34 2.66
C LEU A 143 -11.99 7.45 3.71
N ARG A 144 -12.80 7.33 4.77
CA ARG A 144 -12.79 8.26 5.90
C ARG A 144 -11.41 8.29 6.56
N ILE A 145 -10.77 7.13 6.73
CA ILE A 145 -9.44 7.01 7.37
C ILE A 145 -8.39 7.65 6.46
N LEU A 146 -8.42 7.37 5.16
CA LEU A 146 -7.50 7.97 4.20
C LEU A 146 -7.65 9.49 4.16
N LEU A 147 -8.87 10.01 4.00
CA LEU A 147 -9.15 11.45 3.94
C LEU A 147 -8.77 12.20 5.22
N SER A 148 -8.78 11.53 6.38
CA SER A 148 -8.37 12.11 7.66
C SER A 148 -6.88 12.02 7.95
N SER A 149 -6.10 11.35 7.08
CA SER A 149 -4.66 11.23 7.26
C SER A 149 -3.93 12.54 6.92
N TYR A 150 -2.83 12.81 7.63
CA TYR A 150 -1.97 13.99 7.39
C TYR A 150 -0.99 13.76 6.21
N ASN A 151 -1.48 13.23 5.10
CA ASN A 151 -0.66 13.03 3.91
C ASN A 151 -1.07 14.06 2.84
N ALA A 152 -0.14 14.92 2.44
CA ALA A 152 -0.39 15.98 1.46
C ALA A 152 -0.86 15.45 0.07
N HIS A 153 -0.52 14.19 -0.25
CA HIS A 153 -0.84 13.55 -1.53
C HIS A 153 -1.92 12.46 -1.40
N ILE A 154 -2.76 12.55 -0.35
CA ILE A 154 -3.75 11.49 -0.08
C ILE A 154 -4.76 11.32 -1.22
N ASP A 155 -5.12 12.39 -1.90
CA ASP A 155 -6.05 12.34 -3.03
C ASP A 155 -5.46 11.52 -4.19
N ASP A 156 -4.15 11.61 -4.44
CA ASP A 156 -3.45 10.79 -5.43
C ASP A 156 -3.48 9.31 -5.06
N VAL A 157 -3.31 9.00 -3.77
CA VAL A 157 -3.39 7.64 -3.23
C VAL A 157 -4.81 7.06 -3.41
N ILE A 158 -5.84 7.84 -3.08
CA ILE A 158 -7.25 7.45 -3.24
C ILE A 158 -7.57 7.20 -4.72
N VAL A 159 -7.18 8.13 -5.60
CA VAL A 159 -7.40 7.99 -7.05
C VAL A 159 -6.69 6.73 -7.58
N SER A 160 -5.43 6.50 -7.19
CA SER A 160 -4.67 5.32 -7.61
C SER A 160 -5.33 4.02 -7.14
N PHE A 161 -5.75 3.95 -5.87
CA PHE A 161 -6.47 2.82 -5.33
C PHE A 161 -7.76 2.53 -6.12
N LEU A 162 -8.59 3.55 -6.33
CA LEU A 162 -9.88 3.40 -7.01
C LEU A 162 -9.70 3.01 -8.48
N ARG A 163 -8.79 3.65 -9.21
CA ARG A 163 -8.48 3.27 -10.61
C ARG A 163 -8.03 1.82 -10.74
N SER A 164 -7.10 1.39 -9.89
CA SER A 164 -6.62 0.00 -9.90
C SER A 164 -7.75 -0.99 -9.60
N THR A 165 -8.61 -0.68 -8.64
CA THR A 165 -9.73 -1.54 -8.25
C THR A 165 -10.81 -1.57 -9.32
N LEU A 166 -11.15 -0.42 -9.92
CA LEU A 166 -12.14 -0.30 -10.99
C LEU A 166 -11.69 -1.01 -12.27
N GLY A 167 -10.43 -0.78 -12.69
CA GLY A 167 -9.89 -1.37 -13.93
C GLY A 167 -9.87 -2.91 -13.92
N ASN A 168 -9.89 -3.51 -12.74
CA ASN A 168 -9.89 -4.96 -12.58
C ASN A 168 -11.26 -5.53 -12.13
N SER A 169 -12.28 -4.69 -11.96
CA SER A 169 -13.61 -5.12 -11.53
C SER A 169 -14.48 -5.61 -12.69
N LYS A 170 -15.29 -6.63 -12.44
CA LYS A 170 -16.33 -7.07 -13.40
C LYS A 170 -17.48 -6.07 -13.56
N ASN A 171 -17.72 -5.24 -12.53
CA ASN A 171 -18.79 -4.24 -12.48
C ASN A 171 -18.24 -2.87 -12.08
N PRO A 172 -17.41 -2.22 -12.92
CA PRO A 172 -16.73 -0.97 -12.56
C PRO A 172 -17.72 0.18 -12.29
N SER A 173 -18.81 0.28 -13.06
CA SER A 173 -19.82 1.34 -12.89
C SER A 173 -20.51 1.30 -11.52
N GLN A 174 -20.86 0.11 -11.04
CA GLN A 174 -21.48 -0.04 -9.72
C GLN A 174 -20.49 0.27 -8.59
N LEU A 175 -19.25 -0.13 -8.75
CA LEU A 175 -18.19 0.13 -7.78
C LEU A 175 -17.88 1.64 -7.74
N LEU A 176 -17.78 2.30 -8.90
CA LEU A 176 -17.60 3.74 -9.01
C LEU A 176 -18.74 4.52 -8.36
N LEU A 177 -19.97 4.09 -8.59
CA LEU A 177 -21.16 4.73 -7.98
C LEU A 177 -21.07 4.69 -6.45
N ARG A 178 -20.75 3.52 -5.86
CA ARG A 178 -20.61 3.38 -4.40
C ARG A 178 -19.47 4.22 -3.84
N ALA A 179 -18.32 4.20 -4.51
CA ALA A 179 -17.17 5.01 -4.11
C ALA A 179 -17.51 6.51 -4.18
N GLY A 180 -18.16 6.95 -5.27
CA GLY A 180 -18.59 8.33 -5.45
C GLY A 180 -19.61 8.79 -4.41
N GLN A 181 -20.56 7.94 -4.06
CA GLN A 181 -21.54 8.22 -2.98
C GLN A 181 -20.83 8.41 -1.62
N GLU A 182 -19.88 7.55 -1.29
CA GLU A 182 -19.14 7.67 -0.03
C GLU A 182 -18.24 8.90 -0.02
N LEU A 183 -17.54 9.19 -1.13
CA LEU A 183 -16.76 10.43 -1.26
C LEU A 183 -17.63 11.67 -1.13
N ALA A 184 -18.80 11.70 -1.78
CA ALA A 184 -19.73 12.81 -1.68
C ALA A 184 -20.24 13.03 -0.24
N ARG A 185 -20.47 11.94 0.50
CA ARG A 185 -20.85 11.98 1.91
C ARG A 185 -19.73 12.56 2.79
N LEU A 186 -18.48 12.14 2.53
CA LEU A 186 -17.32 12.54 3.32
C LEU A 186 -16.84 13.95 3.00
N LEU A 187 -16.94 14.38 1.74
CA LEU A 187 -16.51 15.68 1.24
C LEU A 187 -17.66 16.64 0.97
N LYS A 188 -18.79 16.49 1.69
CA LYS A 188 -19.98 17.34 1.51
C LYS A 188 -19.69 18.84 1.60
N ASP A 189 -18.72 19.24 2.41
CA ASP A 189 -18.33 20.63 2.66
C ASP A 189 -17.14 21.07 1.77
N ASP A 190 -16.59 20.17 0.93
CA ASP A 190 -15.49 20.42 0.01
C ASP A 190 -15.80 19.84 -1.39
N THR A 191 -16.77 20.45 -2.05
CA THR A 191 -17.23 20.00 -3.38
C THR A 191 -16.18 20.16 -4.46
N GLN A 192 -15.26 21.13 -4.33
CA GLN A 192 -14.17 21.32 -5.27
C GLN A 192 -13.21 20.13 -5.25
N ARG A 193 -12.78 19.71 -4.07
CA ARG A 193 -11.92 18.54 -3.88
C ARG A 193 -12.61 17.25 -4.36
N LEU A 194 -13.91 17.09 -4.05
CA LEU A 194 -14.71 15.98 -4.54
C LEU A 194 -14.68 15.90 -6.06
N THR A 195 -14.97 17.01 -6.75
CA THR A 195 -14.96 17.07 -8.22
C THR A 195 -13.60 16.68 -8.78
N GLN A 196 -12.51 17.24 -8.25
CA GLN A 196 -11.15 16.92 -8.67
C GLN A 196 -10.81 15.43 -8.53
N ILE A 197 -11.23 14.78 -7.43
CA ILE A 197 -11.01 13.35 -7.24
C ILE A 197 -11.83 12.54 -8.25
N LEU A 198 -13.12 12.86 -8.45
CA LEU A 198 -14.01 12.12 -9.36
C LEU A 198 -13.58 12.22 -10.81
N GLU A 199 -13.21 13.41 -11.30
CA GLU A 199 -12.69 13.61 -12.65
C GLU A 199 -11.46 12.76 -12.93
N ARG A 200 -10.57 12.68 -11.96
CA ARG A 200 -9.33 11.89 -12.07
C ARG A 200 -9.57 10.38 -12.01
N ILE A 201 -10.62 9.90 -11.37
CA ILE A 201 -10.97 8.47 -11.36
C ILE A 201 -11.54 8.05 -12.72
N SER A 202 -12.27 8.94 -13.40
CA SER A 202 -13.01 8.66 -14.64
C SER A 202 -12.13 8.64 -15.90
N LEU A 203 -10.88 9.08 -15.81
CA LEU A 203 -9.88 9.07 -16.89
C LEU A 203 -9.14 7.73 -16.93
#